data_76bdaf4544834fc03c507971175d96c0
#
_entry.id   76bdaf4544834fc03c507971175d96c0
#
_cell.length_a   1.000
_cell.length_b   1.000
_cell.length_c   1.000
_cell.angle_alpha   90.00
_cell.angle_beta   90.00
_cell.angle_gamma   90.00
#
_symmetry.space_group_name_H-M   'P 1'
#
loop_
_entity.id
_entity.type
_entity.pdbx_description
1 polymer ?
#
loop_
_entity_poly.entity_id
_entity_poly.type
_entity_poly.pdbx_seq_one_letter_code
_entity_poly.pdbx_strand_id
1 'polypeptide(L)'
;MRLFMTAAANHNNPLSLEEISQKIKFEVTDLDAGAYGLESKDVAYAVEIAKVKIPLPEGTGLGLGLEELKRGRDGRGCVLISAIQPGGNAEKAAGEEQKIRVGDMICYLGREPNGMVRTEGLDFEQTMEALRTYIQSNDATSITLVLKRLVFRESVDISLSYTPSPEETEKSGTEPWTQSLSMLCGSQLRKELLRSGLPVYDKNTLRFDQPYVTGDCGGEGICGTCLVQVLEGKELLNEPDAIEEMVIRKWGAANWRLSCRVVVGATNTPGTVRFRLMPQAPFIRKR
;
A
#
# COMPACT_ATOMS: atom_id res chain seq x y z
N MET A 1 -23.80 -12.38 19.18
CA MET A 1 -22.73 -11.67 19.89
C MET A 1 -21.59 -12.66 20.12
N ARG A 2 -20.63 -12.74 19.21
CA ARG A 2 -19.40 -13.54 19.38
C ARG A 2 -18.24 -12.55 19.36
N LEU A 3 -17.68 -12.32 20.53
CA LEU A 3 -16.39 -11.65 20.70
C LEU A 3 -15.33 -12.54 20.04
N PHE A 4 -14.74 -12.08 18.94
CA PHE A 4 -13.44 -12.54 18.52
C PHE A 4 -12.38 -11.71 19.28
N MET A 5 -12.01 -12.20 20.45
CA MET A 5 -10.72 -11.83 21.03
C MET A 5 -9.65 -12.53 20.18
N THR A 6 -9.14 -11.86 19.17
CA THR A 6 -7.87 -12.25 18.58
C THR A 6 -6.79 -11.80 19.55
N ALA A 7 -6.07 -12.78 20.12
CA ALA A 7 -4.84 -12.52 20.84
C ALA A 7 -3.98 -11.61 19.97
N ALA A 8 -3.49 -10.51 20.54
CA ALA A 8 -2.48 -9.67 19.93
C ALA A 8 -1.25 -10.54 19.68
N ALA A 9 -1.15 -11.10 18.50
CA ALA A 9 0.06 -11.74 18.06
C ALA A 9 1.15 -10.67 18.04
N ASN A 10 2.29 -10.97 18.59
CA ASN A 10 3.45 -10.09 18.65
C ASN A 10 4.01 -9.98 17.22
N HIS A 11 3.46 -9.07 16.40
CA HIS A 11 3.72 -8.94 14.96
C HIS A 11 5.10 -8.36 14.62
N ASN A 12 5.94 -8.09 15.62
CA ASN A 12 7.31 -7.61 15.44
C ASN A 12 8.34 -8.71 15.13
N ASN A 13 7.92 -9.96 15.08
CA ASN A 13 8.84 -11.04 14.73
C ASN A 13 8.86 -11.20 13.19
N PRO A 14 10.04 -11.18 12.54
CA PRO A 14 10.12 -11.38 11.10
C PRO A 14 9.56 -12.78 10.75
N LEU A 15 8.77 -12.85 9.68
CA LEU A 15 8.24 -14.12 9.18
C LEU A 15 9.40 -15.05 8.78
N SER A 16 9.26 -16.34 9.07
CA SER A 16 10.14 -17.36 8.52
C SER A 16 9.94 -17.51 7.00
N LEU A 17 10.91 -18.04 6.28
CA LEU A 17 10.79 -18.30 4.85
C LEU A 17 9.62 -19.23 4.52
N GLU A 18 9.32 -20.20 5.39
CA GLU A 18 8.18 -21.09 5.24
C GLU A 18 6.84 -20.33 5.35
N GLU A 19 6.69 -19.46 6.35
CA GLU A 19 5.50 -18.61 6.50
C GLU A 19 5.34 -17.66 5.32
N ILE A 20 6.42 -17.05 4.84
CA ILE A 20 6.42 -16.22 3.64
C ILE A 20 5.92 -17.04 2.44
N SER A 21 6.45 -18.25 2.25
CA SER A 21 6.07 -19.15 1.16
C SER A 21 4.56 -19.42 1.08
N GLN A 22 3.91 -19.53 2.23
CA GLN A 22 2.47 -19.75 2.32
C GLN A 22 1.66 -18.49 2.00
N LYS A 23 2.19 -17.32 2.31
CA LYS A 23 1.50 -16.03 2.23
C LYS A 23 1.71 -15.28 0.91
N ILE A 24 2.68 -15.67 0.11
CA ILE A 24 2.95 -15.02 -1.18
C ILE A 24 2.22 -15.69 -2.33
N LYS A 25 1.85 -14.88 -3.30
CA LYS A 25 1.41 -15.27 -4.62
C LYS A 25 2.49 -14.88 -5.61
N PHE A 26 3.07 -15.88 -6.26
CA PHE A 26 3.98 -15.68 -7.36
C PHE A 26 3.21 -15.96 -8.64
N GLU A 27 2.64 -14.95 -9.25
CA GLU A 27 2.01 -15.03 -10.55
C GLU A 27 2.85 -14.27 -11.57
N VAL A 28 3.19 -15.00 -12.63
CA VAL A 28 3.74 -14.43 -13.84
C VAL A 28 2.55 -14.15 -14.76
N THR A 29 2.21 -12.88 -14.94
CA THR A 29 1.28 -12.49 -16.00
C THR A 29 2.09 -12.08 -17.23
N ASP A 30 1.89 -12.75 -18.36
CA ASP A 30 2.61 -12.49 -19.62
C ASP A 30 2.33 -11.12 -20.24
N LEU A 31 1.40 -10.36 -19.71
CA LEU A 31 0.86 -9.17 -20.36
C LEU A 31 1.58 -7.85 -19.99
N ASP A 32 2.31 -7.82 -18.89
CA ASP A 32 3.07 -6.62 -18.49
C ASP A 32 4.44 -7.00 -17.98
N ALA A 33 5.48 -6.62 -18.71
CA ALA A 33 6.87 -6.79 -18.28
C ALA A 33 7.20 -6.07 -16.94
N GLY A 34 6.23 -5.43 -16.32
CA GLY A 34 6.29 -4.78 -15.02
C GLY A 34 5.63 -5.54 -13.85
N ALA A 35 4.89 -6.62 -14.13
CA ALA A 35 4.01 -7.25 -13.14
C ALA A 35 4.60 -8.45 -12.40
N TYR A 36 5.90 -8.67 -12.48
CA TYR A 36 6.55 -9.73 -11.73
C TYR A 36 6.77 -9.31 -10.30
N GLY A 37 6.55 -10.22 -9.38
CA GLY A 37 7.04 -10.01 -8.07
C GLY A 37 6.28 -10.64 -6.93
N LEU A 38 6.78 -10.35 -5.75
CA LEU A 38 6.18 -10.74 -4.51
C LEU A 38 4.85 -10.00 -4.34
N GLU A 39 3.74 -10.75 -4.33
CA GLU A 39 2.41 -10.25 -3.95
C GLU A 39 1.90 -11.03 -2.74
N SER A 40 1.15 -10.37 -1.87
CA SER A 40 0.51 -11.03 -0.76
C SER A 40 -0.79 -11.71 -1.18
N LYS A 41 -0.98 -12.99 -0.82
CA LYS A 41 -2.27 -13.69 -0.89
C LYS A 41 -3.14 -13.37 0.31
N ASP A 42 -2.51 -13.04 1.42
CA ASP A 42 -3.17 -12.77 2.69
C ASP A 42 -3.42 -11.28 2.82
N VAL A 43 -4.68 -10.88 2.94
CA VAL A 43 -5.08 -9.47 3.07
C VAL A 43 -4.50 -8.79 4.31
N ALA A 44 -4.07 -9.56 5.31
CA ALA A 44 -3.41 -9.04 6.49
C ALA A 44 -1.96 -8.58 6.23
N TYR A 45 -1.42 -8.86 5.04
CA TYR A 45 -0.06 -8.45 4.67
C TYR A 45 -0.08 -7.60 3.41
N ALA A 46 0.80 -6.63 3.37
CA ALA A 46 1.11 -5.83 2.19
C ALA A 46 2.54 -6.08 1.72
N VAL A 47 2.86 -5.68 0.51
CA VAL A 47 4.23 -5.64 0.01
C VAL A 47 4.74 -4.21 0.12
N GLU A 48 5.84 -4.04 0.84
CA GLU A 48 6.58 -2.79 0.98
C GLU A 48 7.82 -2.83 0.09
N ILE A 49 8.19 -1.68 -0.46
CA ILE A 49 9.45 -1.51 -1.20
C ILE A 49 10.43 -0.76 -0.30
N ALA A 50 11.58 -1.37 -0.05
CA ALA A 50 12.67 -0.76 0.67
C ALA A 50 13.88 -0.59 -0.26
N LYS A 51 14.69 0.42 0.01
CA LYS A 51 15.90 0.70 -0.74
C LYS A 51 17.07 0.86 0.20
N VAL A 52 18.10 0.04 0.00
CA VAL A 52 19.26 0.00 0.90
C VAL A 52 20.54 0.14 0.08
N LYS A 53 21.40 1.05 0.51
CA LYS A 53 22.75 1.21 -0.06
C LYS A 53 23.77 0.55 0.86
N ILE A 54 24.51 -0.43 0.35
CA ILE A 54 25.49 -1.20 1.09
C ILE A 54 26.89 -0.80 0.62
N PRO A 55 27.77 -0.34 1.52
CA PRO A 55 29.18 -0.15 1.18
C PRO A 55 29.84 -1.49 0.84
N LEU A 56 30.73 -1.49 -0.15
CA LEU A 56 31.50 -2.64 -0.59
C LEU A 56 33.00 -2.31 -0.49
N PRO A 57 33.63 -2.43 0.69
CA PRO A 57 35.06 -2.36 0.80
C PRO A 57 35.73 -3.44 -0.05
N GLU A 58 36.90 -3.14 -0.61
CA GLU A 58 37.64 -4.05 -1.46
C GLU A 58 37.87 -5.41 -0.79
N GLY A 59 37.65 -6.48 -1.52
CA GLY A 59 37.80 -7.86 -1.03
C GLY A 59 36.70 -8.35 -0.08
N THR A 60 35.63 -7.57 0.10
CA THR A 60 34.52 -7.96 0.96
C THR A 60 33.26 -8.31 0.18
N GLY A 61 32.43 -9.21 0.74
CA GLY A 61 31.12 -9.55 0.20
C GLY A 61 29.99 -8.78 0.88
N LEU A 62 28.77 -9.00 0.41
CA LEU A 62 27.56 -8.39 1.00
C LEU A 62 27.25 -8.89 2.42
N GLY A 63 27.58 -10.15 2.72
CA GLY A 63 27.17 -10.81 3.96
C GLY A 63 25.68 -11.18 3.95
N LEU A 64 25.15 -11.57 2.79
CA LEU A 64 23.78 -12.05 2.60
C LEU A 64 23.77 -13.52 2.18
N GLY A 65 22.92 -14.32 2.81
CA GLY A 65 22.51 -15.63 2.31
C GLY A 65 21.25 -15.47 1.46
N LEU A 66 21.19 -16.18 0.34
CA LEU A 66 20.05 -16.20 -0.57
C LEU A 66 19.50 -17.61 -0.70
N GLU A 67 18.18 -17.71 -0.88
CA GLU A 67 17.48 -18.96 -1.11
C GLU A 67 16.38 -18.78 -2.13
N GLU A 68 16.25 -19.72 -3.07
CA GLU A 68 15.15 -19.74 -4.02
C GLU A 68 13.93 -20.41 -3.39
N LEU A 69 12.91 -19.61 -3.10
CA LEU A 69 11.70 -20.08 -2.42
C LEU A 69 10.76 -20.84 -3.36
N LYS A 70 10.61 -20.37 -4.60
CA LYS A 70 9.75 -20.92 -5.63
C LYS A 70 10.32 -20.68 -7.01
N ARG A 71 10.07 -21.63 -7.91
CA ARG A 71 10.31 -21.49 -9.33
C ARG A 71 8.99 -21.67 -10.08
N GLY A 72 8.63 -20.72 -10.94
CA GLY A 72 7.48 -20.81 -11.83
C GLY A 72 7.69 -21.83 -12.94
N ARG A 73 6.62 -22.24 -13.63
CA ARG A 73 6.68 -23.15 -14.79
C ARG A 73 7.45 -22.56 -15.96
N ASP A 74 7.57 -21.27 -16.02
CA ASP A 74 8.32 -20.47 -17.02
C ASP A 74 9.82 -20.33 -16.69
N GLY A 75 10.30 -21.01 -15.67
CA GLY A 75 11.69 -20.97 -15.21
C GLY A 75 12.04 -19.76 -14.35
N ARG A 76 11.10 -18.86 -14.08
CA ARG A 76 11.33 -17.68 -13.23
C ARG A 76 11.33 -18.06 -11.76
N GLY A 77 12.24 -17.47 -11.00
CA GLY A 77 12.46 -17.75 -9.59
C GLY A 77 11.96 -16.63 -8.68
N CYS A 78 11.81 -16.98 -7.41
CA CYS A 78 11.59 -16.06 -6.31
C CYS A 78 12.72 -16.26 -5.31
N VAL A 79 13.75 -15.43 -5.41
CA VAL A 79 14.96 -15.50 -4.57
C VAL A 79 14.83 -14.51 -3.43
N LEU A 80 14.92 -15.02 -2.21
CA LEU A 80 14.79 -14.23 -0.99
C LEU A 80 16.11 -14.23 -0.21
N ILE A 81 16.28 -13.22 0.63
CA ILE A 81 17.35 -13.17 1.62
C ILE A 81 17.01 -14.18 2.73
N SER A 82 17.81 -15.22 2.86
CA SER A 82 17.62 -16.27 3.86
C SER A 82 18.45 -16.06 5.12
N ALA A 83 19.55 -15.31 5.02
CA ALA A 83 20.41 -15.01 6.16
C ALA A 83 21.11 -13.65 5.99
N ILE A 84 21.45 -13.03 7.11
CA ILE A 84 22.28 -11.84 7.20
C ILE A 84 23.44 -12.17 8.11
N GLN A 85 24.66 -12.05 7.59
CA GLN A 85 25.87 -12.40 8.34
C GLN A 85 26.15 -11.33 9.41
N PRO A 86 26.27 -11.72 10.68
CA PRO A 86 26.66 -10.79 11.74
C PRO A 86 27.99 -10.10 11.45
N GLY A 87 28.02 -8.78 11.61
CA GLY A 87 29.20 -7.96 11.28
C GLY A 87 29.46 -7.77 9.78
N GLY A 88 28.60 -8.31 8.91
CA GLY A 88 28.68 -8.15 7.45
C GLY A 88 28.32 -6.75 6.98
N ASN A 89 28.62 -6.45 5.70
CA ASN A 89 28.35 -5.13 5.13
C ASN A 89 26.85 -4.82 5.05
N ALA A 90 26.02 -5.81 4.80
CA ALA A 90 24.57 -5.66 4.77
C ALA A 90 23.97 -5.30 6.14
N GLU A 91 24.49 -5.90 7.22
CA GLU A 91 24.04 -5.57 8.57
C GLU A 91 24.46 -4.16 8.98
N LYS A 92 25.69 -3.75 8.64
CA LYS A 92 26.24 -2.43 8.96
C LYS A 92 25.62 -1.30 8.14
N ALA A 93 25.09 -1.61 6.97
CA ALA A 93 24.60 -0.58 6.02
C ALA A 93 23.31 0.07 6.43
N ALA A 94 22.58 -0.48 7.39
CA ALA A 94 21.20 -0.12 7.65
C ALA A 94 21.07 0.91 8.78
N GLY A 95 20.50 2.10 8.45
CA GLY A 95 19.76 2.89 9.44
C GLY A 95 18.49 2.12 9.86
N GLU A 96 17.91 2.46 11.02
CA GLU A 96 16.80 1.68 11.60
C GLU A 96 15.58 1.51 10.67
N GLU A 97 15.29 2.49 9.82
CA GLU A 97 14.13 2.48 8.90
C GLU A 97 14.36 1.69 7.59
N GLN A 98 15.62 1.48 7.18
CA GLN A 98 15.95 0.84 5.89
C GLN A 98 16.68 -0.49 6.07
N LYS A 99 16.48 -1.15 7.19
CA LYS A 99 17.16 -2.39 7.52
C LYS A 99 16.76 -3.54 6.57
N ILE A 100 17.76 -4.25 6.06
CA ILE A 100 17.54 -5.53 5.35
C ILE A 100 16.99 -6.56 6.33
N ARG A 101 16.04 -7.37 5.87
CA ARG A 101 15.41 -8.43 6.67
C ARG A 101 15.48 -9.76 5.95
N VAL A 102 15.54 -10.83 6.72
CA VAL A 102 15.29 -12.18 6.18
C VAL A 102 13.89 -12.20 5.61
N GLY A 103 13.74 -12.76 4.40
CA GLY A 103 12.50 -12.76 3.65
C GLY A 103 12.34 -11.60 2.65
N ASP A 104 13.26 -10.65 2.62
CA ASP A 104 13.29 -9.63 1.56
C ASP A 104 13.65 -10.25 0.21
N MET A 105 12.94 -9.88 -0.84
CA MET A 105 13.25 -10.22 -2.21
C MET A 105 14.06 -9.10 -2.86
N ILE A 106 15.18 -9.43 -3.50
CA ILE A 106 15.97 -8.46 -4.26
C ILE A 106 15.33 -8.25 -5.63
N CYS A 107 14.76 -7.08 -5.87
CA CYS A 107 14.09 -6.74 -7.14
C CYS A 107 15.02 -6.08 -8.13
N TYR A 108 15.91 -5.20 -7.63
CA TYR A 108 16.94 -4.54 -8.41
C TYR A 108 18.21 -4.45 -7.59
N LEU A 109 19.34 -4.49 -8.28
CA LEU A 109 20.65 -4.23 -7.72
C LEU A 109 21.48 -3.36 -8.65
N GLY A 110 22.38 -2.57 -8.11
CA GLY A 110 23.26 -1.76 -8.95
C GLY A 110 23.64 -0.43 -8.34
N ARG A 111 23.97 0.52 -9.21
CA ARG A 111 24.34 1.89 -8.85
C ARG A 111 23.35 2.88 -9.45
N GLU A 112 22.80 3.73 -8.61
CA GLU A 112 21.93 4.81 -9.06
C GLU A 112 22.71 6.04 -9.55
N PRO A 113 22.13 6.82 -10.47
CA PRO A 113 20.84 6.62 -11.15
C PRO A 113 20.94 5.67 -12.35
N ASN A 114 22.14 5.34 -12.81
CA ASN A 114 22.35 4.55 -14.01
C ASN A 114 23.10 3.25 -13.66
N GLY A 115 22.59 2.12 -14.13
CA GLY A 115 23.23 0.82 -13.91
C GLY A 115 22.49 -0.08 -12.91
N MET A 116 21.19 0.14 -12.70
CA MET A 116 20.34 -0.80 -11.96
C MET A 116 19.97 -2.00 -12.85
N VAL A 117 20.25 -3.19 -12.36
CA VAL A 117 19.90 -4.46 -13.00
C VAL A 117 18.66 -5.02 -12.31
N ARG A 118 17.66 -5.43 -13.08
CA ARG A 118 16.47 -6.09 -12.53
C ARG A 118 16.79 -7.54 -12.22
N THR A 119 16.51 -7.95 -10.99
CA THR A 119 16.69 -9.33 -10.52
C THR A 119 15.34 -9.99 -10.17
N GLU A 120 14.28 -9.21 -10.15
CA GLU A 120 12.95 -9.73 -9.90
C GLU A 120 12.53 -10.73 -10.99
N GLY A 121 12.21 -11.96 -10.59
CA GLY A 121 11.86 -13.04 -11.50
C GLY A 121 13.05 -13.85 -12.03
N LEU A 122 14.29 -13.48 -11.69
CA LEU A 122 15.44 -14.32 -11.95
C LEU A 122 15.47 -15.51 -10.99
N ASP A 123 16.02 -16.63 -11.44
CA ASP A 123 16.30 -17.77 -10.59
C ASP A 123 17.53 -17.52 -9.72
N PHE A 124 17.86 -18.49 -8.86
CA PHE A 124 18.98 -18.36 -7.94
C PHE A 124 20.32 -18.16 -8.66
N GLU A 125 20.58 -18.92 -9.72
CA GLU A 125 21.85 -18.85 -10.46
C GLU A 125 22.00 -17.51 -11.16
N GLN A 126 20.95 -17.05 -11.83
CA GLN A 126 20.91 -15.76 -12.52
C GLN A 126 21.05 -14.59 -11.54
N THR A 127 20.39 -14.65 -10.38
CA THR A 127 20.49 -13.63 -9.34
C THR A 127 21.92 -13.57 -8.77
N MET A 128 22.53 -14.73 -8.50
CA MET A 128 23.91 -14.82 -8.02
C MET A 128 24.92 -14.30 -9.06
N GLU A 129 24.69 -14.59 -10.34
CA GLU A 129 25.54 -14.10 -11.43
C GLU A 129 25.45 -12.58 -11.57
N ALA A 130 24.24 -12.01 -11.49
CA ALA A 130 24.06 -10.56 -11.50
C ALA A 130 24.79 -9.88 -10.32
N LEU A 131 24.71 -10.46 -9.12
CA LEU A 131 25.44 -9.96 -7.95
C LEU A 131 26.97 -10.07 -8.12
N ARG A 132 27.48 -11.20 -8.59
CA ARG A 132 28.91 -11.41 -8.83
C ARG A 132 29.45 -10.45 -9.86
N THR A 133 28.76 -10.33 -11.00
CA THR A 133 29.16 -9.43 -12.09
C THR A 133 29.24 -7.99 -11.59
N TYR A 134 28.28 -7.55 -10.77
CA TYR A 134 28.33 -6.21 -10.22
C TYR A 134 29.48 -6.03 -9.21
N ILE A 135 29.64 -6.94 -8.25
CA ILE A 135 30.66 -6.86 -7.21
C ILE A 135 32.08 -6.93 -7.81
N GLN A 136 32.26 -7.70 -8.87
CA GLN A 136 33.56 -7.84 -9.55
C GLN A 136 33.89 -6.67 -10.49
N SER A 137 32.93 -5.78 -10.77
CA SER A 137 33.23 -4.58 -11.53
C SER A 137 34.18 -3.68 -10.73
N ASN A 138 35.26 -3.26 -11.35
CA ASN A 138 36.39 -2.54 -10.72
C ASN A 138 36.04 -1.23 -10.02
N ASP A 139 34.79 -0.73 -10.20
CA ASP A 139 34.32 0.53 -9.63
C ASP A 139 33.26 0.35 -8.52
N ALA A 140 33.01 -0.87 -8.07
CA ALA A 140 31.93 -1.15 -7.12
C ALA A 140 32.36 -0.82 -5.68
N THR A 141 32.29 0.43 -5.27
CA THR A 141 32.49 0.86 -3.87
C THR A 141 31.24 0.74 -2.99
N SER A 142 30.08 0.57 -3.62
CA SER A 142 28.79 0.36 -2.95
C SER A 142 27.79 -0.25 -3.93
N ILE A 143 26.79 -0.94 -3.39
CA ILE A 143 25.66 -1.45 -4.16
C ILE A 143 24.35 -0.94 -3.54
N THR A 144 23.41 -0.56 -4.40
CA THR A 144 22.03 -0.27 -3.98
C THR A 144 21.18 -1.48 -4.29
N LEU A 145 20.44 -1.95 -3.29
CA LEU A 145 19.42 -2.98 -3.42
C LEU A 145 18.03 -2.35 -3.30
N VAL A 146 17.15 -2.68 -4.23
CA VAL A 146 15.70 -2.42 -4.10
C VAL A 146 15.06 -3.74 -3.72
N LEU A 147 14.39 -3.73 -2.59
CA LEU A 147 13.86 -4.91 -1.92
C LEU A 147 12.32 -4.83 -1.87
N LYS A 148 11.66 -5.98 -2.05
CA LYS A 148 10.25 -6.17 -1.69
C LYS A 148 10.17 -7.04 -0.45
N ARG A 149 9.31 -6.67 0.51
CA ARG A 149 9.07 -7.43 1.73
C ARG A 149 7.60 -7.53 2.06
N LEU A 150 7.20 -8.61 2.72
CA LEU A 150 5.90 -8.72 3.34
C LEU A 150 5.92 -8.02 4.70
N VAL A 151 4.98 -7.11 4.89
CA VAL A 151 4.76 -6.43 6.16
C VAL A 151 3.34 -6.69 6.64
N PHE A 152 3.18 -6.91 7.93
CA PHE A 152 1.86 -6.99 8.54
C PHE A 152 1.18 -5.62 8.43
N ARG A 153 -0.09 -5.64 8.04
CA ARG A 153 -0.90 -4.43 7.93
C ARG A 153 -1.54 -4.15 9.28
N GLU A 154 -1.12 -3.07 9.91
CA GLU A 154 -1.78 -2.56 11.11
C GLU A 154 -3.23 -2.18 10.78
N SER A 155 -4.03 -1.93 11.81
CA SER A 155 -5.42 -1.48 11.65
C SER A 155 -5.58 -0.04 12.09
N VAL A 156 -6.46 0.67 11.39
CA VAL A 156 -6.87 2.03 11.72
C VAL A 156 -8.34 2.01 12.07
N ASP A 157 -8.69 2.60 13.19
CA ASP A 157 -10.07 2.76 13.62
C ASP A 157 -10.70 3.97 12.92
N ILE A 158 -11.80 3.74 12.25
CA ILE A 158 -12.52 4.76 11.49
C ILE A 158 -13.80 5.11 12.21
N SER A 159 -13.96 6.37 12.56
CA SER A 159 -15.22 6.92 13.04
C SER A 159 -15.89 7.71 11.91
N LEU A 160 -17.06 7.28 11.52
CA LEU A 160 -17.86 7.88 10.45
C LEU A 160 -19.07 8.58 11.04
N SER A 161 -19.29 9.82 10.65
CA SER A 161 -20.51 10.55 10.96
C SER A 161 -21.25 10.91 9.68
N TYR A 162 -22.57 10.90 9.77
CA TYR A 162 -23.45 11.35 8.73
C TYR A 162 -24.48 12.31 9.31
N THR A 163 -24.68 13.43 8.63
CA THR A 163 -25.72 14.39 8.99
C THR A 163 -26.58 14.60 7.75
N PRO A 164 -27.83 14.14 7.74
CA PRO A 164 -28.74 14.32 6.61
C PRO A 164 -29.03 15.81 6.37
N SER A 165 -29.39 16.15 5.15
CA SER A 165 -29.93 17.48 4.85
C SER A 165 -31.30 17.66 5.49
N PRO A 166 -31.75 18.89 5.74
CA PRO A 166 -33.12 19.15 6.25
C PRO A 166 -34.19 18.51 5.35
N GLU A 167 -34.01 18.58 4.03
CA GLU A 167 -34.94 17.96 3.07
C GLU A 167 -34.93 16.43 3.15
N GLU A 168 -33.79 15.82 3.42
CA GLU A 168 -33.69 14.37 3.59
C GLU A 168 -34.32 13.92 4.89
N THR A 169 -34.11 14.65 5.98
CA THR A 169 -34.78 14.40 7.27
C THR A 169 -36.28 14.50 7.13
N GLU A 170 -36.79 15.52 6.46
CA GLU A 170 -38.22 15.75 6.25
C GLU A 170 -38.87 14.66 5.38
N LYS A 171 -38.19 14.24 4.30
CA LYS A 171 -38.72 13.25 3.34
C LYS A 171 -38.59 11.81 3.78
N SER A 172 -37.50 11.43 4.45
CA SER A 172 -37.17 10.04 4.77
C SER A 172 -37.09 9.73 6.27
N GLY A 173 -37.19 10.76 7.13
CA GLY A 173 -37.01 10.60 8.57
C GLY A 173 -35.60 10.16 8.96
N THR A 174 -34.62 10.36 8.09
CA THR A 174 -33.25 9.96 8.36
C THR A 174 -32.66 10.81 9.47
N GLU A 175 -32.21 10.17 10.54
CA GLU A 175 -31.54 10.84 11.65
C GLU A 175 -30.02 10.86 11.48
N PRO A 176 -29.32 11.84 12.09
CA PRO A 176 -27.86 11.82 12.16
C PRO A 176 -27.35 10.56 12.85
N TRP A 177 -26.27 9.99 12.36
CA TRP A 177 -25.68 8.81 12.95
C TRP A 177 -24.16 8.86 12.97
N THR A 178 -23.58 8.06 13.86
CA THR A 178 -22.15 7.80 13.93
C THR A 178 -21.91 6.30 13.97
N GLN A 179 -20.97 5.82 13.21
CA GLN A 179 -20.59 4.42 13.14
C GLN A 179 -19.07 4.28 13.19
N SER A 180 -18.58 3.24 13.87
CA SER A 180 -17.17 2.90 13.87
C SER A 180 -16.92 1.61 13.13
N LEU A 181 -15.82 1.53 12.42
CA LEU A 181 -15.31 0.32 11.77
C LEU A 181 -13.78 0.33 11.83
N SER A 182 -13.16 -0.84 11.72
CA SER A 182 -11.71 -0.96 11.62
C SER A 182 -11.32 -1.32 10.20
N MET A 183 -10.28 -0.66 9.67
CA MET A 183 -9.74 -0.90 8.34
C MET A 183 -8.27 -1.26 8.44
N LEU A 184 -7.81 -2.18 7.60
CA LEU A 184 -6.38 -2.46 7.50
C LEU A 184 -5.65 -1.29 6.81
N CYS A 185 -4.47 -0.95 7.30
CA CYS A 185 -3.59 0.03 6.69
C CYS A 185 -3.36 -0.27 5.20
N GLY A 186 -3.33 0.78 4.37
CA GLY A 186 -3.26 0.64 2.92
C GLY A 186 -4.60 0.32 2.24
N SER A 187 -5.72 0.29 2.99
CA SER A 187 -7.05 0.11 2.40
C SER A 187 -7.56 1.39 1.75
N GLN A 188 -8.22 1.23 0.59
CA GLN A 188 -8.90 2.35 -0.06
C GLN A 188 -10.25 2.61 0.61
N LEU A 189 -10.43 3.82 1.12
CA LEU A 189 -11.61 4.20 1.91
C LEU A 189 -12.94 3.89 1.19
N ARG A 190 -13.09 4.31 -0.06
CA ARG A 190 -14.32 4.07 -0.83
C ARG A 190 -14.69 2.59 -0.91
N LYS A 191 -13.71 1.72 -1.19
CA LYS A 191 -13.97 0.28 -1.33
C LYS A 191 -14.47 -0.34 -0.04
N GLU A 192 -13.85 0.03 1.08
CA GLU A 192 -14.25 -0.50 2.39
C GLU A 192 -15.61 0.05 2.85
N LEU A 193 -15.91 1.33 2.58
CA LEU A 193 -17.23 1.89 2.85
C LEU A 193 -18.32 1.16 2.08
N LEU A 194 -18.12 0.93 0.77
CA LEU A 194 -19.08 0.20 -0.07
C LEU A 194 -19.24 -1.26 0.39
N ARG A 195 -18.14 -1.93 0.75
CA ARG A 195 -18.18 -3.29 1.30
C ARG A 195 -18.98 -3.38 2.59
N SER A 196 -18.90 -2.33 3.42
CA SER A 196 -19.64 -2.21 4.67
C SER A 196 -21.10 -1.76 4.48
N GLY A 197 -21.56 -1.59 3.24
CA GLY A 197 -22.92 -1.14 2.92
C GLY A 197 -23.20 0.31 3.27
N LEU A 198 -22.16 1.12 3.48
CA LEU A 198 -22.28 2.52 3.87
C LEU A 198 -22.52 3.44 2.66
N PRO A 199 -23.31 4.51 2.83
CA PRO A 199 -23.61 5.45 1.77
C PRO A 199 -22.36 6.30 1.46
N VAL A 200 -21.75 6.07 0.31
CA VAL A 200 -20.56 6.82 -0.16
C VAL A 200 -20.95 8.05 -0.95
N TYR A 201 -22.10 7.98 -1.64
CA TYR A 201 -22.54 8.98 -2.57
C TYR A 201 -23.74 9.74 -2.05
N ASP A 202 -23.77 11.05 -2.30
CA ASP A 202 -24.96 11.85 -2.08
C ASP A 202 -26.05 11.41 -3.07
N LYS A 203 -27.21 11.05 -2.56
CA LYS A 203 -28.38 10.64 -3.35
C LYS A 203 -28.85 11.73 -4.32
N ASN A 204 -28.57 13.00 -4.02
CA ASN A 204 -28.96 14.14 -4.82
C ASN A 204 -27.93 14.50 -5.89
N THR A 205 -26.79 13.82 -5.94
CA THR A 205 -25.73 14.08 -6.92
C THR A 205 -26.09 13.40 -8.24
N LEU A 206 -27.06 13.92 -8.96
CA LEU A 206 -27.37 13.49 -10.32
C LEU A 206 -26.35 14.07 -11.30
N ARG A 207 -25.67 13.21 -12.06
CA ARG A 207 -24.88 13.63 -13.21
C ARG A 207 -25.76 13.69 -14.46
N PHE A 208 -25.75 14.83 -15.09
CA PHE A 208 -26.53 15.07 -16.32
C PHE A 208 -26.02 14.29 -17.53
N ASP A 209 -24.78 13.83 -17.49
CA ASP A 209 -24.08 13.18 -18.60
C ASP A 209 -24.18 11.64 -18.59
N GLN A 210 -24.83 11.08 -17.57
CA GLN A 210 -25.04 9.61 -17.50
C GLN A 210 -26.50 9.30 -17.15
N PRO A 211 -27.26 8.78 -18.11
CA PRO A 211 -28.68 8.47 -17.92
C PRO A 211 -28.93 7.26 -17.01
N TYR A 212 -27.90 6.52 -16.65
CA TYR A 212 -28.03 5.29 -15.88
C TYR A 212 -27.32 5.39 -14.55
N VAL A 213 -28.09 5.67 -13.53
CA VAL A 213 -27.81 5.33 -12.13
C VAL A 213 -26.52 5.91 -11.52
N THR A 214 -26.67 6.56 -10.37
CA THR A 214 -25.58 6.84 -9.41
C THR A 214 -24.37 7.63 -9.88
N GLY A 215 -24.40 8.42 -10.89
CA GLY A 215 -23.44 9.49 -11.21
C GLY A 215 -21.98 9.41 -10.74
N ASP A 216 -21.46 8.21 -10.46
CA ASP A 216 -20.09 8.05 -10.03
C ASP A 216 -19.16 7.64 -11.18
N CYS A 217 -17.86 7.90 -11.03
CA CYS A 217 -16.84 7.56 -12.03
C CYS A 217 -16.17 6.20 -11.78
N GLY A 218 -16.78 5.31 -11.00
CA GLY A 218 -16.17 4.02 -10.66
C GLY A 218 -14.96 4.11 -9.73
N GLY A 219 -14.58 5.31 -9.27
CA GLY A 219 -13.43 5.51 -8.40
C GLY A 219 -12.23 6.16 -9.10
N GLU A 220 -12.39 6.68 -10.31
CA GLU A 220 -11.32 7.36 -11.07
C GLU A 220 -10.95 8.75 -10.51
N GLY A 221 -11.69 9.27 -9.53
CA GLY A 221 -11.38 10.54 -8.88
C GLY A 221 -11.79 11.80 -9.64
N ILE A 222 -12.56 11.67 -10.72
CA ILE A 222 -12.88 12.79 -11.61
C ILE A 222 -14.24 13.42 -11.38
N CYS A 223 -15.20 12.69 -10.79
CA CYS A 223 -16.58 13.15 -10.67
C CYS A 223 -16.85 14.00 -9.42
N GLY A 224 -16.08 13.85 -8.36
CA GLY A 224 -16.28 14.58 -7.11
C GLY A 224 -17.47 14.12 -6.26
N THR A 225 -18.15 12.99 -6.60
CA THR A 225 -19.38 12.58 -5.91
C THR A 225 -19.12 11.78 -4.62
N CYS A 226 -17.91 11.29 -4.41
CA CYS A 226 -17.54 10.50 -3.25
C CYS A 226 -16.77 11.32 -2.18
N LEU A 227 -17.17 12.57 -2.00
CA LEU A 227 -16.54 13.48 -1.05
C LEU A 227 -16.76 13.04 0.39
N VAL A 228 -15.72 13.16 1.16
CA VAL A 228 -15.72 13.03 2.62
C VAL A 228 -14.97 14.20 3.23
N GLN A 229 -15.39 14.63 4.40
CA GLN A 229 -14.67 15.60 5.19
C GLN A 229 -13.80 14.88 6.21
N VAL A 230 -12.50 15.17 6.24
CA VAL A 230 -11.59 14.71 7.29
C VAL A 230 -11.76 15.62 8.50
N LEU A 231 -12.17 15.06 9.61
CA LEU A 231 -12.34 15.80 10.87
C LEU A 231 -11.09 15.70 11.74
N GLU A 232 -10.49 14.50 11.80
CA GLU A 232 -9.29 14.19 12.58
C GLU A 232 -8.50 13.07 11.92
N GLY A 233 -7.20 12.94 12.21
CA GLY A 233 -6.35 11.84 11.74
C GLY A 233 -5.84 11.99 10.31
N LYS A 234 -5.71 13.22 9.80
CA LYS A 234 -5.24 13.49 8.43
C LYS A 234 -3.86 12.87 8.17
N GLU A 235 -2.99 12.83 9.17
CA GLU A 235 -1.63 12.29 9.13
C GLU A 235 -1.56 10.78 8.86
N LEU A 236 -2.66 10.06 9.06
CA LEU A 236 -2.79 8.63 8.75
C LEU A 236 -3.25 8.37 7.31
N LEU A 237 -3.46 9.40 6.52
CA LEU A 237 -3.92 9.31 5.14
C LEU A 237 -2.76 9.59 4.17
N ASN A 238 -2.89 9.07 2.94
CA ASN A 238 -2.01 9.50 1.86
C ASN A 238 -2.22 10.98 1.55
N GLU A 239 -1.18 11.64 1.00
CA GLU A 239 -1.33 12.98 0.46
C GLU A 239 -2.27 12.97 -0.77
N PRO A 240 -3.04 14.06 -1.00
CA PRO A 240 -3.84 14.20 -2.20
C PRO A 240 -2.97 14.15 -3.46
N ASP A 241 -3.44 13.44 -4.49
CA ASP A 241 -2.81 13.51 -5.80
C ASP A 241 -3.30 14.73 -6.61
N ALA A 242 -2.61 15.03 -7.71
CA ALA A 242 -2.92 16.19 -8.55
C ALA A 242 -4.35 16.18 -9.12
N ILE A 243 -4.92 15.00 -9.36
CA ILE A 243 -6.29 14.84 -9.85
C ILE A 243 -7.26 15.19 -8.74
N GLU A 244 -7.05 14.67 -7.54
CA GLU A 244 -7.86 14.97 -6.37
C GLU A 244 -7.83 16.47 -6.04
N GLU A 245 -6.63 17.07 -6.02
CA GLU A 245 -6.47 18.50 -5.77
C GLU A 245 -7.23 19.36 -6.80
N MET A 246 -7.16 19.00 -8.08
CA MET A 246 -7.86 19.69 -9.14
C MET A 246 -9.39 19.66 -8.95
N VAL A 247 -9.91 18.51 -8.53
CA VAL A 247 -11.34 18.35 -8.28
C VAL A 247 -11.77 19.11 -7.02
N ILE A 248 -11.03 18.97 -5.91
CA ILE A 248 -11.37 19.61 -4.64
C ILE A 248 -11.24 21.12 -4.70
N ARG A 249 -10.24 21.67 -5.41
CA ARG A 249 -10.03 23.11 -5.57
C ARG A 249 -11.28 23.83 -6.11
N LYS A 250 -12.08 23.16 -6.93
CA LYS A 250 -13.35 23.71 -7.46
C LYS A 250 -14.36 23.98 -6.35
N TRP A 251 -14.21 23.35 -5.20
CA TRP A 251 -15.20 23.33 -4.13
C TRP A 251 -14.76 24.11 -2.89
N GLY A 252 -13.51 24.52 -2.83
CA GLY A 252 -12.98 25.44 -1.81
C GLY A 252 -12.91 24.91 -0.38
N ALA A 253 -12.93 23.57 -0.19
CA ALA A 253 -12.96 22.96 1.13
C ALA A 253 -11.61 22.28 1.46
N ALA A 254 -10.84 22.89 2.33
CA ALA A 254 -9.45 22.51 2.64
C ALA A 254 -9.27 21.12 3.28
N ASN A 255 -10.28 20.60 3.95
CA ASN A 255 -10.24 19.30 4.64
C ASN A 255 -11.15 18.24 3.98
N TRP A 256 -11.52 18.47 2.75
CA TRP A 256 -12.28 17.50 1.97
C TRP A 256 -11.35 16.61 1.17
N ARG A 257 -11.73 15.35 1.02
CA ARG A 257 -11.03 14.34 0.25
C ARG A 257 -12.01 13.56 -0.61
N LEU A 258 -11.51 12.99 -1.69
CA LEU A 258 -12.28 12.01 -2.47
C LEU A 258 -12.06 10.63 -1.88
N SER A 259 -13.09 9.98 -1.31
CA SER A 259 -12.92 8.67 -0.68
C SER A 259 -12.31 7.61 -1.62
N CYS A 260 -12.46 7.77 -2.93
CA CYS A 260 -11.85 6.89 -3.92
C CYS A 260 -10.33 7.12 -4.10
N ARG A 261 -9.79 8.23 -3.61
CA ARG A 261 -8.35 8.56 -3.63
C ARG A 261 -7.71 8.44 -2.25
N VAL A 262 -8.51 8.31 -1.21
CA VAL A 262 -8.02 8.14 0.15
C VAL A 262 -7.57 6.71 0.39
N VAL A 263 -6.31 6.57 0.80
CA VAL A 263 -5.72 5.36 1.37
C VAL A 263 -5.55 5.60 2.86
N VAL A 264 -6.17 4.75 3.67
CA VAL A 264 -6.11 4.83 5.14
C VAL A 264 -4.88 4.09 5.63
N GLY A 265 -4.17 4.64 6.61
CA GLY A 265 -2.95 4.04 7.15
C GLY A 265 -1.86 3.92 6.08
N ALA A 266 -1.64 4.96 5.29
CA ALA A 266 -0.69 4.96 4.18
C ALA A 266 0.75 4.66 4.62
N THR A 267 1.10 4.97 5.86
CA THR A 267 2.40 4.71 6.49
C THR A 267 2.43 3.43 7.33
N ASN A 268 1.42 2.58 7.22
CA ASN A 268 1.25 1.37 8.05
C ASN A 268 1.28 1.65 9.56
N THR A 269 0.77 2.82 9.97
CA THR A 269 0.73 3.26 11.36
C THR A 269 -0.71 3.12 11.88
N PRO A 270 -0.93 2.44 13.02
CA PRO A 270 -2.24 2.36 13.64
C PRO A 270 -2.67 3.70 14.22
N GLY A 271 -3.97 3.91 14.34
CA GLY A 271 -4.51 5.13 14.90
C GLY A 271 -6.00 5.27 14.64
N THR A 272 -6.52 6.48 14.79
CA THR A 272 -7.94 6.77 14.58
C THR A 272 -8.12 7.90 13.57
N VAL A 273 -9.02 7.70 12.61
CA VAL A 273 -9.42 8.74 11.65
C VAL A 273 -10.92 8.98 11.78
N ARG A 274 -11.31 10.26 11.78
CA ARG A 274 -12.72 10.65 11.80
C ARG A 274 -13.12 11.32 10.50
N PHE A 275 -14.16 10.79 9.89
CA PHE A 275 -14.75 11.35 8.66
C PHE A 275 -16.20 11.75 8.87
N ARG A 276 -16.61 12.77 8.13
CA ARG A 276 -18.01 13.05 7.86
C ARG A 276 -18.32 12.62 6.44
N LEU A 277 -19.27 11.70 6.28
CA LEU A 277 -19.74 11.26 4.97
C LEU A 277 -20.66 12.31 4.36
N MET A 278 -20.64 12.38 3.03
CA MET A 278 -21.49 13.29 2.26
C MET A 278 -21.54 14.69 2.90
N PRO A 279 -20.39 15.34 3.09
CA PRO A 279 -20.40 16.70 3.54
C PRO A 279 -21.35 17.44 2.59
N GLN A 280 -22.31 18.17 3.14
CA GLN A 280 -23.34 18.86 2.35
C GLN A 280 -22.64 19.58 1.21
N ALA A 281 -22.70 18.94 0.05
CA ALA A 281 -21.88 19.35 -1.04
C ALA A 281 -22.37 20.75 -1.45
N PRO A 282 -21.47 21.70 -1.60
CA PRO A 282 -21.81 22.96 -2.24
C PRO A 282 -22.23 22.78 -3.71
N PHE A 283 -22.42 21.52 -4.13
CA PHE A 283 -22.73 21.08 -5.47
C PHE A 283 -24.16 21.28 -5.89
N ILE A 284 -25.06 21.39 -4.95
CA ILE A 284 -26.40 21.84 -5.25
C ILE A 284 -26.27 23.32 -5.49
N ARG A 285 -25.62 23.72 -6.58
CA ARG A 285 -25.85 25.04 -7.12
C ARG A 285 -27.31 25.08 -7.48
N LYS A 286 -28.04 25.84 -6.68
CA LYS A 286 -29.29 26.40 -7.12
C LYS A 286 -29.08 26.95 -8.54
N ARG A 287 -29.65 26.28 -9.53
CA ARG A 287 -29.89 26.86 -10.81
C ARG A 287 -31.03 27.87 -10.66
#